data_c0c9b91671f5f9e37ebf3eb8a6c733cf
#
_entry.id   c0c9b91671f5f9e37ebf3eb8a6c733cf
#
_cell.length_a   1.000
_cell.length_b   1.000
_cell.length_c   1.000
_cell.angle_alpha   90.00
_cell.angle_beta   90.00
_cell.angle_gamma   90.00
#
_symmetry.space_group_name_H-M   'P 1'
#
loop_
_entity.id
_entity.type
_entity.pdbx_description
1 polymer ?
#
loop_
_entity_poly.entity_id
_entity_poly.type
_entity_poly.pdbx_seq_one_letter_code
_entity_poly.pdbx_strand_id
1 'polypeptide(L)'
;MTRLTAPPVAGIAVATALVVSLAACSASDEPQTLTVHAAASLTGAMGQIEADFEAAHEGVDVTLNLGGSSGLAAQITEGAPGDVFASADQAQMSVVTDAGLADTPEDFASNALTIAVAPGNPLGITDLASLAASDATVVVCAAPVPCGAVTEEVEAAAGVTLSPVSEEQAVTDVLAKVTSGQADAGLVYVTDVAGSDGAADAVALGGDDAVTAAASTTYPIATLTESVSPALAQEFVEYVLSEDGQATLATFGFGAP
;
A
#
# COMPACT_ATOMS: atom_id res chain seq x y z
N MET A 1 -99.51 1.27 39.74
CA MET A 1 -98.95 0.06 39.05
C MET A 1 -98.20 0.52 37.86
N THR A 2 -96.91 0.75 38.02
CA THR A 2 -96.03 1.32 36.98
C THR A 2 -95.02 0.30 36.60
N ARG A 3 -95.00 -0.17 35.31
CA ARG A 3 -94.06 -1.09 34.79
C ARG A 3 -92.83 -0.35 34.32
N LEU A 4 -91.66 -0.72 34.86
CA LEU A 4 -90.35 -0.31 34.35
C LEU A 4 -89.95 -1.21 33.19
N THR A 5 -89.64 -0.64 32.07
CA THR A 5 -89.03 -1.28 30.93
C THR A 5 -87.53 -0.97 30.93
N ALA A 6 -86.70 -2.01 30.91
CA ALA A 6 -85.27 -1.91 30.80
C ALA A 6 -84.79 -1.69 29.29
N PRO A 7 -83.77 -0.92 29.03
CA PRO A 7 -83.21 -0.76 27.66
C PRO A 7 -82.26 -1.85 27.29
N PRO A 8 -82.02 -2.13 25.96
CA PRO A 8 -81.12 -3.16 25.48
C PRO A 8 -79.68 -2.66 25.57
N VAL A 9 -78.80 -3.57 25.97
CA VAL A 9 -77.34 -3.39 25.99
C VAL A 9 -76.84 -3.61 24.58
N ALA A 10 -76.27 -2.57 23.98
CA ALA A 10 -75.55 -2.62 22.71
C ALA A 10 -74.12 -3.11 22.95
N GLY A 11 -73.79 -4.27 22.39
CA GLY A 11 -72.45 -4.85 22.43
C GLY A 11 -71.49 -4.06 21.52
N ILE A 12 -70.44 -3.56 22.08
CA ILE A 12 -69.30 -2.93 21.33
C ILE A 12 -68.30 -4.04 20.99
N ALA A 13 -68.22 -4.39 19.71
CA ALA A 13 -67.17 -5.29 19.21
C ALA A 13 -65.86 -4.46 19.09
N VAL A 14 -64.89 -4.76 19.94
CA VAL A 14 -63.53 -4.25 19.84
C VAL A 14 -62.77 -5.04 18.78
N ALA A 15 -62.57 -4.44 17.61
CA ALA A 15 -61.68 -4.97 16.58
C ALA A 15 -60.23 -4.68 16.97
N THR A 16 -59.50 -5.70 17.42
CA THR A 16 -58.07 -5.62 17.69
C THR A 16 -57.31 -5.63 16.39
N ALA A 17 -56.87 -4.43 15.90
CA ALA A 17 -55.98 -4.32 14.73
C ALA A 17 -54.59 -4.77 15.15
N LEU A 18 -54.13 -5.89 14.64
CA LEU A 18 -52.72 -6.37 14.78
C LEU A 18 -51.83 -5.53 13.86
N VAL A 19 -51.14 -4.54 14.41
CA VAL A 19 -50.12 -3.77 13.70
C VAL A 19 -48.88 -4.63 13.65
N VAL A 20 -48.64 -5.30 12.50
CA VAL A 20 -47.37 -5.93 12.19
C VAL A 20 -46.40 -4.82 11.84
N SER A 21 -45.52 -4.43 12.78
CA SER A 21 -44.41 -3.54 12.55
C SER A 21 -43.36 -4.33 11.70
N LEU A 22 -43.30 -4.06 10.40
CA LEU A 22 -42.12 -4.40 9.60
C LEU A 22 -40.98 -3.52 10.12
N ALA A 23 -40.09 -4.10 10.92
CA ALA A 23 -38.78 -3.55 11.14
C ALA A 23 -38.04 -3.66 9.80
N ALA A 24 -38.13 -2.62 8.96
CA ALA A 24 -37.18 -2.43 7.88
C ALA A 24 -35.82 -2.22 8.56
N CYS A 25 -34.93 -3.20 8.45
CA CYS A 25 -33.51 -2.96 8.67
C CYS A 25 -33.09 -1.93 7.61
N SER A 26 -33.03 -0.68 8.00
CA SER A 26 -32.27 0.32 7.26
C SER A 26 -30.83 -0.15 7.37
N ALA A 27 -30.31 -0.81 6.33
CA ALA A 27 -28.89 -0.84 6.11
C ALA A 27 -28.47 0.64 6.07
N SER A 28 -27.53 1.02 6.90
CA SER A 28 -26.92 2.35 6.84
C SER A 28 -26.35 2.52 5.44
N ASP A 29 -26.84 3.52 4.70
CA ASP A 29 -26.29 3.91 3.37
C ASP A 29 -24.90 4.57 3.48
N GLU A 30 -24.23 4.47 4.63
CA GLU A 30 -22.86 4.94 4.79
C GLU A 30 -21.90 3.89 4.25
N PRO A 31 -20.98 4.26 3.33
CA PRO A 31 -20.01 3.32 2.80
C PRO A 31 -19.14 2.76 3.93
N GLN A 32 -18.81 1.48 3.83
CA GLN A 32 -17.88 0.84 4.75
C GLN A 32 -16.46 1.20 4.30
N THR A 33 -15.77 2.05 5.08
CA THR A 33 -14.41 2.50 4.76
C THR A 33 -13.39 1.44 5.18
N LEU A 34 -12.43 1.17 4.28
CA LEU A 34 -11.26 0.34 4.52
C LEU A 34 -10.00 1.21 4.36
N THR A 35 -9.20 1.37 5.41
CA THR A 35 -7.96 2.13 5.36
C THR A 35 -6.76 1.21 5.15
N VAL A 36 -6.05 1.38 4.04
CA VAL A 36 -4.88 0.60 3.67
C VAL A 36 -3.63 1.48 3.73
N HIS A 37 -2.71 1.15 4.62
CA HIS A 37 -1.37 1.72 4.64
C HIS A 37 -0.50 0.95 3.64
N ALA A 38 -0.01 1.60 2.59
CA ALA A 38 0.77 0.93 1.55
C ALA A 38 2.05 1.68 1.19
N ALA A 39 3.11 0.93 0.94
CA ALA A 39 4.39 1.49 0.51
C ALA A 39 4.24 2.38 -0.73
N ALA A 40 4.97 3.49 -0.77
CA ALA A 40 4.89 4.48 -1.85
C ALA A 40 5.13 3.90 -3.25
N SER A 41 6.01 2.89 -3.38
CA SER A 41 6.25 2.16 -4.63
C SER A 41 5.03 1.40 -5.16
N LEU A 42 4.02 1.14 -4.31
CA LEU A 42 2.78 0.46 -4.67
C LEU A 42 1.70 1.42 -5.21
N THR A 43 1.95 2.73 -5.27
CA THR A 43 0.93 3.75 -5.58
C THR A 43 0.09 3.40 -6.80
N GLY A 44 0.71 3.04 -7.92
CA GLY A 44 -0.02 2.71 -9.15
C GLY A 44 -0.81 1.41 -9.04
N ALA A 45 -0.16 0.34 -8.54
CA ALA A 45 -0.78 -0.97 -8.43
C ALA A 45 -1.92 -0.98 -7.39
N MET A 46 -1.70 -0.38 -6.20
CA MET A 46 -2.74 -0.31 -5.17
C MET A 46 -3.91 0.59 -5.59
N GLY A 47 -3.67 1.66 -6.34
CA GLY A 47 -4.78 2.48 -6.87
C GLY A 47 -5.64 1.72 -7.89
N GLN A 48 -5.08 0.82 -8.69
CA GLN A 48 -5.87 -0.06 -9.55
C GLN A 48 -6.59 -1.14 -8.73
N ILE A 49 -5.92 -1.76 -7.75
CA ILE A 49 -6.51 -2.76 -6.84
C ILE A 49 -7.67 -2.14 -6.05
N GLU A 50 -7.51 -0.92 -5.52
CA GLU A 50 -8.57 -0.14 -4.87
C GLU A 50 -9.81 -0.06 -5.77
N ALA A 51 -9.64 0.44 -7.01
CA ALA A 51 -10.75 0.60 -7.95
C ALA A 51 -11.44 -0.74 -8.30
N ASP A 52 -10.66 -1.80 -8.49
CA ASP A 52 -11.19 -3.11 -8.84
C ASP A 52 -11.91 -3.77 -7.63
N PHE A 53 -11.38 -3.59 -6.43
CA PHE A 53 -11.98 -4.10 -5.19
C PHE A 53 -13.30 -3.39 -4.89
N GLU A 54 -13.35 -2.06 -5.01
CA GLU A 54 -14.58 -1.27 -4.82
C GLU A 54 -15.65 -1.62 -5.86
N ALA A 55 -15.25 -1.86 -7.11
CA ALA A 55 -16.17 -2.29 -8.15
C ALA A 55 -16.80 -3.68 -7.87
N ALA A 56 -16.08 -4.54 -7.15
CA ALA A 56 -16.55 -5.87 -6.73
C ALA A 56 -17.35 -5.84 -5.41
N HIS A 57 -17.22 -4.78 -4.59
CA HIS A 57 -17.81 -4.67 -3.24
C HIS A 57 -18.66 -3.40 -3.13
N GLU A 58 -19.92 -3.45 -3.56
CA GLU A 58 -20.83 -2.30 -3.53
C GLU A 58 -20.97 -1.73 -2.11
N GLY A 59 -20.73 -0.42 -1.97
CA GLY A 59 -20.80 0.29 -0.68
C GLY A 59 -19.51 0.22 0.14
N VAL A 60 -18.41 -0.25 -0.45
CA VAL A 60 -17.06 -0.15 0.14
C VAL A 60 -16.33 1.06 -0.44
N ASP A 61 -15.58 1.76 0.40
CA ASP A 61 -14.69 2.87 0.06
C ASP A 61 -13.31 2.57 0.63
N VAL A 62 -12.32 2.34 -0.24
CA VAL A 62 -10.94 2.05 0.15
C VAL A 62 -10.16 3.36 0.18
N THR A 63 -9.53 3.66 1.30
CA THR A 63 -8.68 4.84 1.46
C THR A 63 -7.22 4.40 1.55
N LEU A 64 -6.39 4.80 0.58
CA LEU A 64 -4.97 4.52 0.57
C LEU A 64 -4.20 5.61 1.35
N ASN A 65 -3.44 5.19 2.38
CA ASN A 65 -2.41 6.00 3.01
C ASN A 65 -1.04 5.54 2.48
N LEU A 66 -0.49 6.31 1.54
CA LEU A 66 0.73 5.97 0.80
C LEU A 66 1.94 6.70 1.38
N GLY A 67 3.04 5.97 1.59
CA GLY A 67 4.27 6.56 2.15
C GLY A 67 5.43 5.56 2.22
N GLY A 68 6.58 6.01 2.70
CA GLY A 68 7.68 5.10 3.01
C GLY A 68 7.26 4.12 4.13
N SER A 69 7.56 2.83 3.96
CA SER A 69 7.09 1.80 4.89
C SER A 69 7.55 2.04 6.33
N SER A 70 8.74 2.61 6.55
CA SER A 70 9.21 2.97 7.89
C SER A 70 8.36 4.05 8.56
N GLY A 71 7.93 5.07 7.79
CA GLY A 71 7.02 6.10 8.27
C GLY A 71 5.63 5.56 8.58
N LEU A 72 5.11 4.65 7.74
CA LEU A 72 3.83 3.99 7.95
C LEU A 72 3.87 3.06 9.18
N ALA A 73 4.94 2.26 9.33
CA ALA A 73 5.13 1.41 10.50
C ALA A 73 5.19 2.24 11.81
N ALA A 74 5.88 3.38 11.79
CA ALA A 74 5.90 4.31 12.92
C ALA A 74 4.50 4.87 13.22
N GLN A 75 3.74 5.31 12.21
CA GLN A 75 2.36 5.78 12.39
C GLN A 75 1.46 4.70 13.01
N ILE A 76 1.53 3.47 12.51
CA ILE A 76 0.75 2.35 13.05
C ILE A 76 1.13 2.07 14.51
N THR A 77 2.42 2.03 14.83
CA THR A 77 2.89 1.78 16.20
C THR A 77 2.59 2.94 17.15
N GLU A 78 2.39 4.15 16.65
CA GLU A 78 1.92 5.32 17.39
C GLU A 78 0.38 5.39 17.49
N GLY A 79 -0.34 4.41 16.94
CA GLY A 79 -1.80 4.28 17.06
C GLY A 79 -2.58 4.95 15.92
N ALA A 80 -1.98 5.15 14.74
CA ALA A 80 -2.73 5.58 13.58
C ALA A 80 -3.74 4.48 13.19
N PRO A 81 -5.02 4.84 12.96
CA PRO A 81 -6.02 3.87 12.57
C PRO A 81 -5.74 3.32 11.16
N GLY A 82 -6.06 2.05 10.96
CA GLY A 82 -5.91 1.38 9.68
C GLY A 82 -6.40 -0.06 9.75
N ASP A 83 -6.57 -0.68 8.61
CA ASP A 83 -7.12 -2.02 8.50
C ASP A 83 -6.12 -2.99 7.88
N VAL A 84 -5.27 -2.51 6.96
CA VAL A 84 -4.27 -3.32 6.25
C VAL A 84 -2.95 -2.56 6.20
N PHE A 85 -1.83 -3.29 6.30
CA PHE A 85 -0.49 -2.77 6.03
C PHE A 85 0.21 -3.59 4.95
N ALA A 86 0.66 -2.93 3.86
CA ALA A 86 1.44 -3.48 2.77
C ALA A 86 2.82 -2.80 2.73
N SER A 87 3.86 -3.51 3.18
CA SER A 87 5.22 -2.98 3.31
C SER A 87 6.07 -3.31 2.08
N ALA A 88 7.10 -2.50 1.81
CA ALA A 88 8.10 -2.78 0.76
C ALA A 88 9.26 -3.66 1.26
N ASP A 89 9.28 -4.05 2.52
CA ASP A 89 10.22 -5.01 3.08
C ASP A 89 9.68 -5.73 4.31
N GLN A 90 10.36 -6.81 4.69
CA GLN A 90 10.04 -7.60 5.88
C GLN A 90 10.42 -6.88 7.18
N ALA A 91 11.44 -6.02 7.15
CA ALA A 91 11.93 -5.35 8.36
C ALA A 91 10.88 -4.39 8.93
N GLN A 92 10.23 -3.59 8.07
CA GLN A 92 9.18 -2.66 8.51
C GLN A 92 7.89 -3.39 8.87
N MET A 93 7.55 -4.49 8.20
CA MET A 93 6.45 -5.36 8.62
C MET A 93 6.73 -5.95 10.02
N SER A 94 7.97 -6.38 10.29
CA SER A 94 8.37 -6.92 11.59
C SER A 94 8.21 -5.89 12.72
N VAL A 95 8.44 -4.62 12.48
CA VAL A 95 8.20 -3.56 13.48
C VAL A 95 6.75 -3.57 13.96
N VAL A 96 5.79 -3.77 13.06
CA VAL A 96 4.36 -3.77 13.36
C VAL A 96 3.92 -5.10 13.99
N THR A 97 4.41 -6.24 13.46
CA THR A 97 4.06 -7.57 14.00
C THR A 97 4.68 -7.80 15.38
N ASP A 98 5.91 -7.36 15.63
CA ASP A 98 6.57 -7.47 16.94
C ASP A 98 5.88 -6.62 18.01
N ALA A 99 5.24 -5.52 17.60
CA ALA A 99 4.37 -4.72 18.46
C ALA A 99 3.00 -5.38 18.72
N GLY A 100 2.68 -6.49 18.05
CA GLY A 100 1.39 -7.18 18.14
C GLY A 100 0.24 -6.45 17.45
N LEU A 101 0.55 -5.58 16.48
CA LEU A 101 -0.42 -4.72 15.78
C LEU A 101 -0.81 -5.22 14.40
N ALA A 102 -0.19 -6.29 13.89
CA ALA A 102 -0.59 -6.96 12.66
C ALA A 102 -0.68 -8.47 12.87
N ASP A 103 -1.55 -9.11 12.10
CA ASP A 103 -1.64 -10.56 11.99
C ASP A 103 -0.42 -11.14 11.24
N THR A 104 -0.41 -12.46 11.03
CA THR A 104 0.67 -13.13 10.29
C THR A 104 0.73 -12.56 8.87
N PRO A 105 1.87 -11.96 8.44
CA PRO A 105 1.97 -11.40 7.11
C PRO A 105 2.12 -12.48 6.04
N GLU A 106 1.69 -12.15 4.83
CA GLU A 106 1.89 -12.96 3.64
C GLU A 106 2.68 -12.18 2.60
N ASP A 107 3.64 -12.83 1.95
CA ASP A 107 4.40 -12.22 0.86
C ASP A 107 3.53 -12.18 -0.40
N PHE A 108 3.43 -11.01 -1.03
CA PHE A 108 2.52 -10.84 -2.17
C PHE A 108 3.19 -10.31 -3.44
N ALA A 109 4.40 -9.75 -3.34
CA ALA A 109 5.12 -9.22 -4.49
C ALA A 109 6.63 -9.19 -4.23
N SER A 110 7.41 -9.05 -5.30
CA SER A 110 8.83 -8.71 -5.23
C SER A 110 9.15 -7.53 -6.15
N ASN A 111 10.27 -6.85 -5.87
CA ASN A 111 10.76 -5.74 -6.66
C ASN A 111 12.30 -5.70 -6.61
N ALA A 112 12.93 -4.87 -7.43
CA ALA A 112 14.37 -4.71 -7.41
C ALA A 112 14.76 -3.24 -7.61
N LEU A 113 15.86 -2.81 -6.97
CA LEU A 113 16.43 -1.48 -7.21
C LEU A 113 17.06 -1.37 -8.61
N THR A 114 16.99 -0.15 -9.12
CA THR A 114 17.67 0.31 -10.33
C THR A 114 18.16 1.74 -10.12
N ILE A 115 19.00 2.24 -11.00
CA ILE A 115 19.37 3.65 -11.02
C ILE A 115 18.39 4.37 -11.95
N ALA A 116 17.64 5.33 -11.42
CA ALA A 116 16.87 6.27 -12.24
C ALA A 116 17.76 7.43 -12.67
N VAL A 117 17.70 7.79 -13.94
CA VAL A 117 18.39 8.95 -14.53
C VAL A 117 17.44 9.76 -15.40
N ALA A 118 17.77 10.98 -15.73
CA ALA A 118 17.01 11.78 -16.69
C ALA A 118 16.95 11.09 -18.06
N PRO A 119 15.86 11.28 -18.85
CA PRO A 119 15.72 10.66 -20.16
C PRO A 119 16.93 10.89 -21.09
N GLY A 120 17.35 9.81 -21.74
CA GLY A 120 18.55 9.79 -22.58
C GLY A 120 19.87 9.69 -21.81
N ASN A 121 19.83 9.55 -20.49
CA ASN A 121 21.01 9.33 -19.65
C ASN A 121 22.18 10.33 -19.99
N PRO A 122 21.99 11.63 -19.78
CA PRO A 122 22.91 12.66 -20.29
C PRO A 122 24.33 12.57 -19.72
N LEU A 123 24.50 11.95 -18.54
CA LEU A 123 25.80 11.74 -17.91
C LEU A 123 26.46 10.42 -18.30
N GLY A 124 25.77 9.55 -19.06
CA GLY A 124 26.29 8.26 -19.52
C GLY A 124 26.59 7.29 -18.37
N ILE A 125 25.78 7.30 -17.32
CA ILE A 125 25.87 6.34 -16.19
C ILE A 125 25.57 4.95 -16.73
N THR A 126 26.44 3.97 -16.48
CA THR A 126 26.32 2.60 -16.99
C THR A 126 26.04 1.55 -15.93
N ASP A 127 26.38 1.89 -14.67
CA ASP A 127 26.25 1.00 -13.51
C ASP A 127 26.49 1.79 -12.20
N LEU A 128 26.36 1.13 -11.05
CA LEU A 128 26.58 1.73 -9.74
C LEU A 128 28.00 2.24 -9.53
N ALA A 129 29.02 1.54 -10.08
CA ALA A 129 30.41 1.96 -9.95
C ALA A 129 30.68 3.24 -10.76
N SER A 130 30.11 3.35 -11.97
CA SER A 130 30.21 4.56 -12.79
C SER A 130 29.46 5.73 -12.15
N LEU A 131 28.31 5.49 -11.49
CA LEU A 131 27.58 6.49 -10.74
C LEU A 131 28.43 7.01 -9.58
N ALA A 132 29.01 6.14 -8.76
CA ALA A 132 29.84 6.52 -7.63
C ALA A 132 31.13 7.26 -8.04
N ALA A 133 31.66 7.00 -9.24
CA ALA A 133 32.84 7.65 -9.77
C ALA A 133 32.53 8.97 -10.52
N SER A 134 31.27 9.33 -10.69
CA SER A 134 30.82 10.53 -11.42
C SER A 134 30.71 11.75 -10.50
N ASP A 135 30.55 12.94 -11.10
CA ASP A 135 30.20 14.18 -10.39
C ASP A 135 28.65 14.37 -10.32
N ALA A 136 27.87 13.31 -10.55
CA ALA A 136 26.41 13.36 -10.54
C ALA A 136 25.87 13.74 -9.14
N THR A 137 24.84 14.58 -9.11
CA THR A 137 24.05 14.79 -7.90
C THR A 137 23.14 13.58 -7.67
N VAL A 138 23.47 12.78 -6.65
CA VAL A 138 22.76 11.53 -6.32
C VAL A 138 21.81 11.74 -5.16
N VAL A 139 20.60 11.18 -5.25
CA VAL A 139 19.65 11.10 -4.14
C VAL A 139 19.28 9.63 -3.90
N VAL A 140 19.08 9.28 -2.64
CA VAL A 140 18.70 7.94 -2.22
C VAL A 140 17.61 8.02 -1.16
N CYS A 141 17.02 6.89 -0.78
CA CYS A 141 16.19 6.83 0.42
C CYS A 141 17.07 6.84 1.69
N ALA A 142 16.54 7.37 2.79
CA ALA A 142 17.17 7.25 4.10
C ALA A 142 17.27 5.78 4.55
N ALA A 143 18.33 5.43 5.27
CA ALA A 143 18.63 4.06 5.68
C ALA A 143 17.45 3.27 6.31
N PRO A 144 16.56 3.85 7.17
CA PRO A 144 15.42 3.11 7.71
C PRO A 144 14.31 2.82 6.70
N VAL A 145 14.29 3.51 5.55
CA VAL A 145 13.30 3.30 4.49
C VAL A 145 13.69 2.06 3.68
N PRO A 146 12.76 1.19 3.23
CA PRO A 146 13.10 -0.05 2.51
C PRO A 146 14.09 0.15 1.34
N CYS A 147 13.86 1.14 0.49
CA CYS A 147 14.78 1.47 -0.62
C CYS A 147 16.18 1.92 -0.13
N GLY A 148 16.27 2.55 1.05
CA GLY A 148 17.53 2.92 1.68
C GLY A 148 18.28 1.72 2.22
N ALA A 149 17.59 0.82 2.92
CA ALA A 149 18.17 -0.43 3.42
C ALA A 149 18.74 -1.27 2.26
N VAL A 150 17.95 -1.45 1.18
CA VAL A 150 18.40 -2.16 -0.03
C VAL A 150 19.57 -1.42 -0.71
N THR A 151 19.60 -0.08 -0.68
CA THR A 151 20.74 0.70 -1.20
C THR A 151 22.03 0.36 -0.45
N GLU A 152 22.00 0.31 0.89
CA GLU A 152 23.18 -0.06 1.70
C GLU A 152 23.66 -1.49 1.41
N GLU A 153 22.72 -2.44 1.22
CA GLU A 153 23.05 -3.83 0.87
C GLU A 153 23.71 -3.92 -0.52
N VAL A 154 23.20 -3.17 -1.49
CA VAL A 154 23.76 -3.09 -2.85
C VAL A 154 25.14 -2.46 -2.86
N GLU A 155 25.34 -1.34 -2.12
CA GLU A 155 26.65 -0.71 -1.96
C GLU A 155 27.68 -1.69 -1.36
N ALA A 156 27.28 -2.39 -0.29
CA ALA A 156 28.14 -3.39 0.35
C ALA A 156 28.50 -4.56 -0.58
N ALA A 157 27.52 -5.10 -1.33
CA ALA A 157 27.72 -6.19 -2.28
C ALA A 157 28.62 -5.75 -3.47
N ALA A 158 28.44 -4.53 -3.96
CA ALA A 158 29.24 -3.98 -5.06
C ALA A 158 30.63 -3.48 -4.63
N GLY A 159 30.88 -3.33 -3.33
CA GLY A 159 32.10 -2.69 -2.81
C GLY A 159 32.20 -1.20 -3.20
N VAL A 160 31.07 -0.52 -3.32
CA VAL A 160 30.95 0.87 -3.77
C VAL A 160 30.32 1.69 -2.64
N THR A 161 30.63 2.96 -2.56
CA THR A 161 29.96 3.91 -1.64
C THR A 161 29.50 5.11 -2.43
N LEU A 162 28.22 5.42 -2.36
CA LEU A 162 27.64 6.64 -2.90
C LEU A 162 27.82 7.81 -1.93
N SER A 163 27.73 9.02 -2.46
CA SER A 163 27.75 10.24 -1.66
C SER A 163 26.51 11.08 -1.95
N PRO A 164 25.33 10.65 -1.46
CA PRO A 164 24.08 11.31 -1.78
C PRO A 164 24.05 12.74 -1.24
N VAL A 165 23.48 13.68 -2.01
CA VAL A 165 23.27 15.07 -1.59
C VAL A 165 22.04 15.21 -0.69
N SER A 166 21.13 14.25 -0.73
CA SER A 166 20.00 14.14 0.20
C SER A 166 19.47 12.71 0.29
N GLU A 167 18.80 12.45 1.41
CA GLU A 167 18.16 11.17 1.73
C GLU A 167 16.66 11.40 1.94
N GLU A 168 15.81 10.61 1.27
CA GLU A 168 14.37 10.82 1.21
C GLU A 168 13.62 9.81 2.07
N GLN A 169 12.40 10.18 2.49
CA GLN A 169 11.56 9.34 3.33
C GLN A 169 10.65 8.39 2.54
N ALA A 170 10.60 8.54 1.20
CA ALA A 170 9.88 7.65 0.30
C ALA A 170 10.60 7.57 -1.05
N VAL A 171 10.48 6.43 -1.74
CA VAL A 171 11.10 6.22 -3.06
C VAL A 171 10.52 7.15 -4.12
N THR A 172 9.25 7.53 -4.01
CA THR A 172 8.60 8.50 -4.89
C THR A 172 9.22 9.89 -4.80
N ASP A 173 9.76 10.28 -3.63
CA ASP A 173 10.47 11.55 -3.46
C ASP A 173 11.84 11.51 -4.17
N VAL A 174 12.53 10.36 -4.13
CA VAL A 174 13.76 10.14 -4.90
C VAL A 174 13.48 10.29 -6.40
N LEU A 175 12.48 9.57 -6.91
CA LEU A 175 12.08 9.67 -8.32
C LEU A 175 11.68 11.09 -8.72
N ALA A 176 10.91 11.78 -7.88
CA ALA A 176 10.46 13.14 -8.12
C ALA A 176 11.64 14.13 -8.27
N LYS A 177 12.72 13.96 -7.48
CA LYS A 177 13.93 14.78 -7.61
C LYS A 177 14.66 14.52 -8.91
N VAL A 178 14.73 13.29 -9.38
CA VAL A 178 15.33 12.94 -10.68
C VAL A 178 14.49 13.51 -11.83
N THR A 179 13.18 13.25 -11.82
CA THR A 179 12.28 13.67 -12.91
C THR A 179 12.12 15.18 -13.00
N SER A 180 12.26 15.91 -11.88
CA SER A 180 12.24 17.38 -11.86
C SER A 180 13.60 18.03 -12.16
N GLY A 181 14.67 17.22 -12.33
CA GLY A 181 16.03 17.72 -12.58
C GLY A 181 16.71 18.35 -11.35
N GLN A 182 16.24 18.03 -10.14
CA GLN A 182 16.89 18.42 -8.89
C GLN A 182 18.03 17.47 -8.52
N ALA A 183 18.03 16.26 -9.09
CA ALA A 183 19.10 15.30 -9.01
C ALA A 183 19.37 14.71 -10.40
N ASP A 184 20.61 14.32 -10.66
CA ASP A 184 21.02 13.69 -11.91
C ASP A 184 20.68 12.19 -11.91
N ALA A 185 20.72 11.56 -10.73
CA ALA A 185 20.42 10.15 -10.54
C ALA A 185 19.86 9.86 -9.15
N GLY A 186 19.14 8.76 -9.03
CA GLY A 186 18.64 8.24 -7.76
C GLY A 186 18.46 6.73 -7.79
N LEU A 187 18.51 6.08 -6.62
CA LEU A 187 18.19 4.67 -6.50
C LEU A 187 16.71 4.51 -6.18
N VAL A 188 16.00 3.86 -7.08
CA VAL A 188 14.55 3.61 -7.02
C VAL A 188 14.25 2.18 -7.45
N TYR A 189 13.02 1.72 -7.34
CA TYR A 189 12.65 0.42 -7.86
C TYR A 189 12.39 0.46 -9.38
N VAL A 190 12.54 -0.69 -10.04
CA VAL A 190 12.28 -0.81 -11.48
C VAL A 190 10.83 -0.43 -11.83
N THR A 191 9.88 -0.71 -10.93
CA THR A 191 8.47 -0.34 -11.08
C THR A 191 8.26 1.18 -11.04
N ASP A 192 9.03 1.92 -10.24
CA ASP A 192 8.93 3.39 -10.16
C ASP A 192 9.32 4.02 -11.49
N VAL A 193 10.41 3.54 -12.12
CA VAL A 193 10.82 4.04 -13.44
C VAL A 193 9.81 3.63 -14.52
N ALA A 194 9.33 2.39 -14.50
CA ALA A 194 8.30 1.93 -15.43
C ALA A 194 7.02 2.76 -15.35
N GLY A 195 6.61 3.17 -14.15
CA GLY A 195 5.45 4.02 -13.89
C GLY A 195 5.69 5.52 -14.12
N SER A 196 6.89 5.94 -14.52
CA SER A 196 7.24 7.36 -14.72
C SER A 196 6.79 7.94 -16.06
N ASP A 197 6.10 7.17 -16.91
CA ASP A 197 5.67 7.58 -18.26
C ASP A 197 6.81 8.15 -19.13
N GLY A 198 8.03 7.62 -18.96
CA GLY A 198 9.21 8.05 -19.68
C GLY A 198 9.84 9.34 -19.15
N ALA A 199 9.47 9.78 -17.94
CA ALA A 199 10.11 10.91 -17.29
C ALA A 199 11.47 10.57 -16.67
N ALA A 200 11.82 9.28 -16.57
CA ALA A 200 13.12 8.77 -16.19
C ALA A 200 13.47 7.53 -16.99
N ASP A 201 14.77 7.30 -17.17
CA ASP A 201 15.31 6.05 -17.74
C ASP A 201 15.94 5.20 -16.63
N ALA A 202 15.80 3.87 -16.74
CA ALA A 202 16.43 2.92 -15.84
C ALA A 202 17.82 2.54 -16.34
N VAL A 203 18.80 2.55 -15.43
CA VAL A 203 20.13 2.00 -15.65
C VAL A 203 20.37 0.87 -14.66
N ALA A 204 20.80 -0.30 -15.17
CA ALA A 204 21.09 -1.44 -14.32
C ALA A 204 22.19 -1.11 -13.30
N LEU A 205 22.10 -1.71 -12.11
CA LEU A 205 23.13 -1.53 -11.08
C LEU A 205 24.49 -2.11 -11.51
N GLY A 206 24.49 -3.06 -12.43
CA GLY A 206 25.69 -3.80 -12.81
C GLY A 206 26.12 -4.79 -11.72
N GLY A 207 27.36 -5.24 -11.80
CA GLY A 207 27.89 -6.17 -10.80
C GLY A 207 27.60 -7.64 -11.12
N ASP A 208 27.72 -8.48 -10.10
CA ASP A 208 27.53 -9.91 -10.18
C ASP A 208 26.19 -10.35 -9.55
N ASP A 209 26.02 -11.67 -9.39
CA ASP A 209 24.83 -12.26 -8.79
C ASP A 209 24.58 -11.76 -7.35
N ALA A 210 25.64 -11.37 -6.61
CA ALA A 210 25.50 -10.87 -5.24
C ALA A 210 24.84 -9.48 -5.23
N VAL A 211 25.21 -8.60 -6.16
CA VAL A 211 24.58 -7.28 -6.33
C VAL A 211 23.13 -7.44 -6.76
N THR A 212 22.87 -8.35 -7.70
CA THR A 212 21.50 -8.64 -8.15
C THR A 212 20.62 -9.15 -7.02
N ALA A 213 21.15 -10.07 -6.19
CA ALA A 213 20.42 -10.58 -5.03
C ALA A 213 20.16 -9.49 -3.97
N ALA A 214 21.19 -8.66 -3.68
CA ALA A 214 21.06 -7.55 -2.73
C ALA A 214 20.05 -6.47 -3.20
N ALA A 215 19.87 -6.31 -4.51
CA ALA A 215 18.93 -5.34 -5.08
C ALA A 215 17.46 -5.74 -4.91
N SER A 216 17.17 -7.00 -4.57
CA SER A 216 15.81 -7.54 -4.53
C SER A 216 15.18 -7.34 -3.16
N THR A 217 13.88 -7.05 -3.14
CA THR A 217 13.08 -6.98 -1.92
C THR A 217 11.74 -7.69 -2.11
N THR A 218 11.21 -8.24 -1.02
CA THR A 218 9.91 -8.91 -0.97
C THR A 218 8.93 -8.05 -0.17
N TYR A 219 7.72 -7.94 -0.67
CA TYR A 219 6.63 -7.13 -0.12
C TYR A 219 5.66 -8.01 0.67
N PRO A 220 5.61 -7.88 1.99
CA PRO A 220 4.59 -8.50 2.83
C PRO A 220 3.36 -7.61 2.98
N ILE A 221 2.19 -8.27 3.16
CA ILE A 221 0.91 -7.65 3.49
C ILE A 221 0.28 -8.34 4.70
N ALA A 222 -0.38 -7.59 5.56
CA ALA A 222 -1.11 -8.13 6.72
C ALA A 222 -2.31 -7.27 7.08
N THR A 223 -3.32 -7.89 7.70
CA THR A 223 -4.39 -7.19 8.41
C THR A 223 -3.87 -6.61 9.71
N LEU A 224 -4.40 -5.44 10.12
CA LEU A 224 -4.06 -4.83 11.40
C LEU A 224 -5.00 -5.34 12.50
N THR A 225 -4.46 -5.67 13.68
CA THR A 225 -5.23 -6.26 14.78
C THR A 225 -6.28 -5.32 15.38
N GLU A 226 -6.10 -4.00 15.22
CA GLU A 226 -7.04 -2.97 15.67
C GLU A 226 -8.00 -2.51 14.56
N SER A 227 -8.08 -3.24 13.45
CA SER A 227 -9.02 -2.97 12.36
C SER A 227 -10.46 -2.90 12.87
N VAL A 228 -11.17 -1.87 12.43
CA VAL A 228 -12.62 -1.73 12.70
C VAL A 228 -13.46 -2.55 11.73
N SER A 229 -12.87 -3.05 10.65
CA SER A 229 -13.49 -3.85 9.60
C SER A 229 -12.70 -5.13 9.29
N PRO A 230 -12.40 -6.00 10.28
CA PRO A 230 -11.44 -7.09 10.12
C PRO A 230 -11.81 -8.11 9.03
N ALA A 231 -13.09 -8.37 8.82
CA ALA A 231 -13.54 -9.27 7.74
C ALA A 231 -13.25 -8.66 6.35
N LEU A 232 -13.54 -7.37 6.16
CA LEU A 232 -13.27 -6.67 4.92
C LEU A 232 -11.76 -6.50 4.67
N ALA A 233 -10.98 -6.26 5.74
CA ALA A 233 -9.52 -6.22 5.66
C ALA A 233 -8.93 -7.55 5.17
N GLN A 234 -9.47 -8.67 5.68
CA GLN A 234 -9.07 -10.00 5.25
C GLN A 234 -9.47 -10.25 3.77
N GLU A 235 -10.68 -9.87 3.36
CA GLU A 235 -11.13 -9.97 1.96
C GLU A 235 -10.24 -9.16 1.02
N PHE A 236 -9.79 -7.97 1.45
CA PHE A 236 -8.85 -7.16 0.66
C PHE A 236 -7.48 -7.83 0.52
N VAL A 237 -6.92 -8.37 1.61
CA VAL A 237 -5.65 -9.13 1.56
C VAL A 237 -5.79 -10.33 0.63
N GLU A 238 -6.88 -11.10 0.75
CA GLU A 238 -7.17 -12.24 -0.13
C GLU A 238 -7.31 -11.81 -1.60
N TYR A 239 -7.91 -10.65 -1.87
CA TYR A 239 -8.00 -10.10 -3.21
C TYR A 239 -6.60 -9.76 -3.78
N VAL A 240 -5.74 -9.11 -3.02
CA VAL A 240 -4.35 -8.81 -3.42
C VAL A 240 -3.57 -10.09 -3.77
N LEU A 241 -3.80 -11.16 -3.00
CA LEU A 241 -3.17 -12.48 -3.20
C LEU A 241 -3.82 -13.31 -4.32
N SER A 242 -5.02 -12.94 -4.77
CA SER A 242 -5.75 -13.65 -5.82
C SER A 242 -5.09 -13.57 -7.19
N GLU A 243 -5.53 -14.39 -8.14
CA GLU A 243 -5.07 -14.36 -9.53
C GLU A 243 -5.26 -12.95 -10.15
N ASP A 244 -6.38 -12.28 -9.88
CA ASP A 244 -6.67 -10.94 -10.41
C ASP A 244 -5.76 -9.87 -9.79
N GLY A 245 -5.57 -9.88 -8.46
CA GLY A 245 -4.65 -8.98 -7.77
C GLY A 245 -3.21 -9.17 -8.24
N GLN A 246 -2.77 -10.41 -8.40
CA GLN A 246 -1.44 -10.73 -8.90
C GLN A 246 -1.25 -10.33 -10.37
N ALA A 247 -2.28 -10.47 -11.20
CA ALA A 247 -2.25 -9.99 -12.58
C ALA A 247 -2.13 -8.46 -12.63
N THR A 248 -2.83 -7.74 -11.76
CA THR A 248 -2.70 -6.29 -11.62
C THR A 248 -1.27 -5.91 -11.23
N LEU A 249 -0.71 -6.50 -10.17
CA LEU A 249 0.67 -6.24 -9.74
C LEU A 249 1.67 -6.48 -10.88
N ALA A 250 1.53 -7.56 -11.63
CA ALA A 250 2.39 -7.88 -12.77
C ALA A 250 2.31 -6.82 -13.89
N THR A 251 1.14 -6.19 -14.15
CA THR A 251 1.02 -5.09 -15.14
C THR A 251 1.80 -3.85 -14.74
N PHE A 252 2.02 -3.64 -13.44
CA PHE A 252 2.87 -2.57 -12.90
C PHE A 252 4.34 -2.97 -12.77
N GLY A 253 4.72 -4.19 -13.19
CA GLY A 253 6.11 -4.66 -13.23
C GLY A 253 6.59 -5.33 -11.95
N PHE A 254 5.72 -5.58 -10.97
CA PHE A 254 6.08 -6.37 -9.79
C PHE A 254 6.28 -7.84 -10.16
N GLY A 255 7.28 -8.47 -9.53
CA GLY A 255 7.49 -9.91 -9.60
C GLY A 255 6.62 -10.65 -8.59
N ALA A 256 6.49 -11.98 -8.78
CA ALA A 256 5.95 -12.86 -7.75
C ALA A 256 6.86 -12.83 -6.50
N PRO A 257 6.32 -13.11 -5.28
CA PRO A 257 7.08 -13.14 -4.04
C PRO A 257 8.13 -14.26 -4.00
#